data_44957f3912fff94b481703b62cf18fe9
#
_entry.id   44957f3912fff94b481703b62cf18fe9
#
_cell.length_a   1.000
_cell.length_b   1.000
_cell.length_c   1.000
_cell.angle_alpha   90.00
_cell.angle_beta   90.00
_cell.angle_gamma   90.00
#
_symmetry.space_group_name_H-M   'P 1'
#
loop_
_entity.id
_entity.type
_entity.pdbx_description
1 polymer ?
#
loop_
_entity_poly.entity_id
_entity_poly.type
_entity_poly.pdbx_seq_one_letter_code
_entity_poly.pdbx_strand_id
1 'polypeptide(L)'
;AMQKLSDTAVEKCSGNLQCFAGDWVLVEGGGYEKIWLETQPMGGEMYAGYRMDAALNNQRLFMRTQRADGRLAGSIQCIGDTVEPQFNKFQGFCFPHSALNMYYLIGRDRAYLDELAECLEKFDAYLWRWRDSNGDGCLESFCVYDTGEDNAVRYGDSPVYCVTDTPPTDSDVVPMASMDVMSFSYAARDTLARIS
;
A
#
# COMPACT_ATOMS: atom_id res chain seq x y z
N ALA A 1 -28.18 13.00 -13.49
CA ALA A 1 -26.93 13.76 -13.24
C ALA A 1 -25.87 12.89 -12.60
N MET A 2 -26.15 12.15 -11.53
CA MET A 2 -25.16 11.27 -10.87
C MET A 2 -24.62 10.17 -11.79
N GLN A 3 -25.48 9.48 -12.56
CA GLN A 3 -25.05 8.47 -13.52
C GLN A 3 -24.06 9.04 -14.54
N LYS A 4 -24.36 10.20 -15.10
CA LYS A 4 -23.47 10.86 -16.06
C LYS A 4 -22.11 11.24 -15.46
N LEU A 5 -22.06 11.64 -14.19
CA LEU A 5 -20.79 11.93 -13.48
C LEU A 5 -20.01 10.64 -13.25
N SER A 6 -20.67 9.56 -12.89
CA SER A 6 -20.07 8.24 -12.76
C SER A 6 -19.46 7.77 -14.08
N ASP A 7 -20.23 7.80 -15.17
CA ASP A 7 -19.78 7.37 -16.50
C ASP A 7 -18.54 8.19 -16.96
N THR A 8 -18.55 9.50 -16.72
CA THR A 8 -17.42 10.38 -17.06
C THR A 8 -16.17 10.06 -16.22
N ALA A 9 -16.33 9.76 -14.93
CA ALA A 9 -15.22 9.38 -14.08
C ALA A 9 -14.62 8.05 -14.54
N VAL A 10 -15.46 7.08 -14.87
CA VAL A 10 -15.04 5.77 -15.41
C VAL A 10 -14.26 5.93 -16.71
N GLU A 11 -14.78 6.72 -17.64
CA GLU A 11 -14.12 6.97 -18.93
C GLU A 11 -12.72 7.59 -18.71
N LYS A 12 -12.61 8.55 -17.80
CA LYS A 12 -11.31 9.15 -17.45
C LYS A 12 -10.36 8.17 -16.79
N CYS A 13 -10.85 7.34 -15.86
CA CYS A 13 -10.03 6.33 -15.19
C CYS A 13 -9.61 5.20 -16.14
N SER A 14 -10.38 4.90 -17.18
CA SER A 14 -10.04 3.84 -18.14
C SER A 14 -8.70 4.07 -18.84
N GLY A 15 -8.28 5.33 -18.99
CA GLY A 15 -6.96 5.70 -19.51
C GLY A 15 -5.80 5.35 -18.59
N ASN A 16 -6.08 5.04 -17.31
CA ASN A 16 -5.09 4.66 -16.32
C ASN A 16 -5.03 3.13 -16.10
N LEU A 17 -5.66 2.35 -16.96
CA LEU A 17 -5.54 0.90 -16.93
C LEU A 17 -4.27 0.47 -17.66
N GLN A 18 -3.42 -0.29 -16.97
CA GLN A 18 -2.20 -0.88 -17.54
C GLN A 18 -2.15 -2.38 -17.25
N CYS A 19 -1.38 -3.09 -18.06
CA CYS A 19 -1.16 -4.52 -17.94
C CYS A 19 0.23 -4.79 -17.36
N PHE A 20 0.30 -5.28 -16.13
CA PHE A 20 1.54 -5.67 -15.45
C PHE A 20 1.74 -7.18 -15.58
N ALA A 21 2.58 -7.61 -16.53
CA ALA A 21 2.89 -9.02 -16.77
C ALA A 21 1.63 -9.92 -16.90
N GLY A 22 0.59 -9.42 -17.57
CA GLY A 22 -0.67 -10.14 -17.77
C GLY A 22 -1.80 -9.73 -16.82
N ASP A 23 -1.49 -9.08 -15.70
CA ASP A 23 -2.49 -8.59 -14.74
C ASP A 23 -2.86 -7.12 -15.05
N TRP A 24 -4.13 -6.88 -15.39
CA TRP A 24 -4.62 -5.51 -15.52
C TRP A 24 -4.74 -4.85 -14.14
N VAL A 25 -4.26 -3.62 -14.04
CA VAL A 25 -4.30 -2.79 -12.83
C VAL A 25 -4.73 -1.37 -13.16
N LEU A 26 -5.28 -0.67 -12.19
CA LEU A 26 -5.49 0.76 -12.24
C LEU A 26 -4.25 1.45 -11.66
N VAL A 27 -3.50 2.18 -12.48
CA VAL A 27 -2.36 2.99 -12.05
C VAL A 27 -2.80 4.41 -11.69
N GLU A 28 -1.94 5.15 -11.03
CA GLU A 28 -2.25 6.54 -10.66
C GLU A 28 -2.48 7.43 -11.90
N GLY A 29 -1.70 7.23 -12.95
CA GLY A 29 -1.75 8.08 -14.14
C GLY A 29 -0.94 9.37 -14.00
N GLY A 30 -1.13 10.31 -14.93
CA GLY A 30 -0.47 11.60 -14.86
C GLY A 30 1.07 11.56 -14.95
N GLY A 31 1.64 10.49 -15.49
CA GLY A 31 3.09 10.26 -15.55
C GLY A 31 3.61 9.26 -14.50
N TYR A 32 2.75 8.80 -13.61
CA TYR A 32 3.08 7.76 -12.62
C TYR A 32 2.46 6.41 -13.04
N GLU A 33 3.18 5.65 -13.84
CA GLU A 33 2.78 4.31 -14.29
C GLU A 33 3.04 3.26 -13.21
N LYS A 34 2.48 3.49 -12.01
CA LYS A 34 2.67 2.69 -10.80
C LYS A 34 1.36 2.50 -10.06
N ILE A 35 1.32 1.44 -9.26
CA ILE A 35 0.35 1.30 -8.19
C ILE A 35 1.07 1.64 -6.86
N TRP A 36 0.44 2.50 -6.06
CA TRP A 36 0.95 2.96 -4.77
C TRP A 36 0.15 2.35 -3.63
N LEU A 37 0.83 1.94 -2.56
CA LEU A 37 0.17 1.37 -1.38
C LEU A 37 -0.76 2.37 -0.69
N GLU A 38 -0.48 3.65 -0.88
CA GLU A 38 -1.25 4.79 -0.40
C GLU A 38 -2.65 4.89 -1.02
N THR A 39 -2.78 4.67 -2.34
CA THR A 39 -3.98 5.09 -3.09
C THR A 39 -4.60 3.98 -3.93
N GLN A 40 -3.83 3.14 -4.59
CA GLN A 40 -4.37 2.20 -5.57
C GLN A 40 -5.18 1.04 -4.99
N PRO A 41 -4.96 0.54 -3.78
CA PRO A 41 -5.90 -0.41 -3.17
C PRO A 41 -7.31 0.16 -3.05
N MET A 42 -7.45 1.40 -2.62
CA MET A 42 -8.75 2.08 -2.52
C MET A 42 -9.29 2.47 -3.89
N GLY A 43 -8.47 3.03 -4.77
CA GLY A 43 -8.86 3.38 -6.14
C GLY A 43 -9.30 2.16 -6.95
N GLY A 44 -8.60 1.03 -6.81
CA GLY A 44 -8.99 -0.23 -7.40
C GLY A 44 -10.34 -0.72 -6.90
N GLU A 45 -10.55 -0.74 -5.58
CA GLU A 45 -11.84 -1.10 -4.97
C GLU A 45 -12.98 -0.25 -5.52
N MET A 46 -12.81 1.07 -5.57
CA MET A 46 -13.82 2.00 -6.12
C MET A 46 -14.12 1.71 -7.60
N TYR A 47 -13.16 1.18 -8.35
CA TYR A 47 -13.28 0.84 -9.76
C TYR A 47 -13.85 -0.57 -10.01
N ALA A 48 -14.09 -1.37 -8.97
CA ALA A 48 -14.50 -2.78 -9.04
C ALA A 48 -15.79 -3.02 -9.84
N GLY A 49 -16.73 -2.08 -9.77
CA GLY A 49 -17.98 -2.16 -10.54
C GLY A 49 -17.82 -2.12 -12.07
N TYR A 50 -16.63 -1.73 -12.55
CA TYR A 50 -16.30 -1.60 -13.97
C TYR A 50 -15.27 -2.62 -14.43
N ARG A 51 -14.24 -2.87 -13.62
CA ARG A 51 -13.16 -3.82 -13.90
C ARG A 51 -12.77 -4.52 -12.60
N MET A 52 -13.50 -5.58 -12.27
CA MET A 52 -13.26 -6.38 -11.07
C MET A 52 -11.88 -7.03 -11.07
N ASP A 53 -11.39 -7.45 -12.23
CA ASP A 53 -10.05 -8.00 -12.39
C ASP A 53 -8.96 -7.00 -12.00
N ALA A 54 -9.04 -5.77 -12.51
CA ALA A 54 -8.08 -4.72 -12.17
C ALA A 54 -8.17 -4.34 -10.67
N ALA A 55 -9.38 -4.19 -10.13
CA ALA A 55 -9.59 -3.91 -8.72
C ALA A 55 -8.94 -4.98 -7.82
N LEU A 56 -9.12 -6.25 -8.15
CA LEU A 56 -8.54 -7.37 -7.41
C LEU A 56 -7.01 -7.40 -7.54
N ASN A 57 -6.48 -7.13 -8.72
CA ASN A 57 -5.04 -7.10 -8.94
C ASN A 57 -4.35 -5.94 -8.22
N ASN A 58 -5.02 -4.80 -8.03
CA ASN A 58 -4.53 -3.69 -7.20
C ASN A 58 -4.34 -4.09 -5.72
N GLN A 59 -4.96 -5.16 -5.26
CA GLN A 59 -4.72 -5.75 -3.94
C GLN A 59 -3.69 -6.89 -4.01
N ARG A 60 -3.93 -7.85 -4.90
CA ARG A 60 -3.14 -9.08 -4.98
C ARG A 60 -1.67 -8.85 -5.34
N LEU A 61 -1.35 -7.83 -6.12
CA LEU A 61 0.06 -7.56 -6.44
C LEU A 61 0.85 -7.17 -5.18
N PHE A 62 0.28 -6.42 -4.25
CA PHE A 62 0.95 -6.13 -2.98
C PHE A 62 1.15 -7.39 -2.13
N MET A 63 0.16 -8.28 -2.06
CA MET A 63 0.28 -9.55 -1.32
C MET A 63 1.33 -10.47 -1.96
N ARG A 64 1.30 -10.66 -3.27
CA ARG A 64 2.23 -11.55 -4.00
C ARG A 64 3.67 -11.07 -4.00
N THR A 65 3.89 -9.75 -3.95
CA THR A 65 5.23 -9.14 -3.96
C THR A 65 5.74 -8.83 -2.57
N GLN A 66 5.01 -9.19 -1.51
CA GLN A 66 5.45 -9.02 -0.13
C GLN A 66 6.77 -9.75 0.10
N ARG A 67 7.73 -9.08 0.74
CA ARG A 67 9.00 -9.70 1.12
C ARG A 67 8.78 -10.81 2.15
N ALA A 68 9.71 -11.76 2.18
CA ALA A 68 9.64 -12.91 3.10
C ALA A 68 9.62 -12.52 4.58
N ASP A 69 10.17 -11.35 4.93
CA ASP A 69 10.16 -10.80 6.28
C ASP A 69 8.89 -10.01 6.62
N GLY A 70 7.96 -9.90 5.68
CA GLY A 70 6.66 -9.25 5.84
C GLY A 70 6.54 -7.83 5.30
N ARG A 71 7.62 -7.19 4.83
CA ARG A 71 7.54 -5.83 4.29
C ARG A 71 6.70 -5.78 3.02
N LEU A 72 5.71 -4.88 2.99
CA LEU A 72 4.98 -4.53 1.78
C LEU A 72 5.75 -3.48 0.97
N ALA A 73 5.60 -3.53 -0.35
CA ALA A 73 6.14 -2.50 -1.23
C ALA A 73 5.34 -1.21 -1.08
N GLY A 74 6.00 -0.07 -1.05
CA GLY A 74 5.34 1.24 -1.07
C GLY A 74 4.76 1.57 -2.44
N SER A 75 5.35 1.02 -3.49
CA SER A 75 4.82 1.09 -4.86
C SER A 75 5.27 -0.11 -5.68
N ILE A 76 4.54 -0.40 -6.74
CA ILE A 76 4.86 -1.46 -7.71
C ILE A 76 4.74 -0.87 -9.12
N GLN A 77 5.71 -1.15 -9.97
CA GLN A 77 5.72 -0.78 -11.38
C GLN A 77 5.95 -2.02 -12.25
N CYS A 78 5.75 -1.87 -13.55
CA CYS A 78 6.12 -2.90 -14.52
C CYS A 78 7.15 -2.33 -15.50
N ILE A 79 8.28 -3.01 -15.64
CA ILE A 79 9.34 -2.65 -16.59
C ILE A 79 9.46 -3.79 -17.59
N GLY A 80 9.04 -3.54 -18.83
CA GLY A 80 8.84 -4.61 -19.81
C GLY A 80 7.78 -5.60 -19.30
N ASP A 81 8.16 -6.87 -19.15
CA ASP A 81 7.28 -7.93 -18.63
C ASP A 81 7.57 -8.27 -17.15
N THR A 82 8.32 -7.42 -16.44
CA THR A 82 8.73 -7.68 -15.06
C THR A 82 8.00 -6.76 -14.10
N VAL A 83 7.31 -7.36 -13.13
CA VAL A 83 6.71 -6.63 -12.00
C VAL A 83 7.79 -6.32 -10.97
N GLU A 84 7.97 -5.04 -10.66
CA GLU A 84 9.02 -4.56 -9.77
C GLU A 84 8.45 -3.86 -8.53
N PRO A 85 8.42 -4.53 -7.37
CA PRO A 85 8.06 -3.91 -6.10
C PRO A 85 9.20 -3.01 -5.59
N GLN A 86 8.85 -1.84 -5.06
CA GLN A 86 9.78 -0.86 -4.52
C GLN A 86 9.68 -0.79 -2.98
N PHE A 87 10.79 -1.06 -2.29
CA PHE A 87 10.86 -1.13 -0.83
C PHE A 87 11.65 0.02 -0.20
N ASN A 88 11.80 1.12 -0.91
CA ASN A 88 12.56 2.28 -0.45
C ASN A 88 11.73 3.26 0.41
N LYS A 89 10.47 2.97 0.66
CA LYS A 89 9.52 3.74 1.47
C LYS A 89 8.26 2.90 1.72
N PHE A 90 7.35 3.34 2.59
CA PHE A 90 6.00 2.77 2.67
C PHE A 90 5.00 3.50 1.76
N GLN A 91 5.12 4.81 1.60
CA GLN A 91 4.23 5.66 0.82
C GLN A 91 2.76 5.60 1.31
N GLY A 92 2.55 5.69 2.63
CA GLY A 92 1.20 5.58 3.20
C GLY A 92 0.61 4.17 3.19
N PHE A 93 -0.64 4.01 3.63
CA PHE A 93 -1.25 2.69 3.78
C PHE A 93 -2.78 2.73 3.80
N CYS A 94 -3.43 2.53 2.67
CA CYS A 94 -4.90 2.38 2.61
C CYS A 94 -5.34 0.92 2.39
N PHE A 95 -4.40 -0.01 2.39
CA PHE A 95 -4.57 -1.38 1.91
C PHE A 95 -5.58 -2.23 2.70
N PRO A 96 -5.56 -2.33 4.06
CA PRO A 96 -6.27 -3.40 4.76
C PRO A 96 -7.79 -3.36 4.56
N HIS A 97 -8.39 -2.20 4.72
CA HIS A 97 -9.85 -2.06 4.61
C HIS A 97 -10.33 -2.28 3.18
N SER A 98 -9.62 -1.73 2.19
CA SER A 98 -9.94 -1.93 0.77
C SER A 98 -9.80 -3.39 0.36
N ALA A 99 -8.77 -4.09 0.84
CA ALA A 99 -8.59 -5.51 0.58
C ALA A 99 -9.70 -6.36 1.25
N LEU A 100 -10.13 -6.01 2.46
CA LEU A 100 -11.26 -6.68 3.10
C LEU A 100 -12.59 -6.41 2.35
N ASN A 101 -12.81 -5.21 1.84
CA ASN A 101 -13.97 -4.90 1.03
C ASN A 101 -13.98 -5.73 -0.28
N MET A 102 -12.81 -5.91 -0.89
CA MET A 102 -12.69 -6.79 -2.06
C MET A 102 -13.12 -8.22 -1.77
N TYR A 103 -12.83 -8.77 -0.59
CA TYR A 103 -13.34 -10.08 -0.17
C TYR A 103 -14.87 -10.19 -0.30
N TYR A 104 -15.59 -9.15 0.13
CA TYR A 104 -17.06 -9.14 0.00
C TYR A 104 -17.49 -8.99 -1.45
N LEU A 105 -16.82 -8.14 -2.22
CA LEU A 105 -17.17 -7.88 -3.63
C LEU A 105 -16.95 -9.09 -4.54
N ILE A 106 -15.93 -9.92 -4.26
CA ILE A 106 -15.65 -11.16 -5.03
C ILE A 106 -16.43 -12.39 -4.53
N GLY A 107 -17.45 -12.19 -3.69
CA GLY A 107 -18.33 -13.27 -3.26
C GLY A 107 -17.83 -14.06 -2.06
N ARG A 108 -16.99 -13.48 -1.21
CA ARG A 108 -16.44 -14.05 0.02
C ARG A 108 -15.52 -15.26 -0.22
N ASP A 109 -14.60 -15.10 -1.14
CA ASP A 109 -13.59 -16.12 -1.45
C ASP A 109 -12.68 -16.34 -0.23
N ARG A 110 -12.78 -17.53 0.38
CA ARG A 110 -12.00 -17.88 1.58
C ARG A 110 -10.51 -17.92 1.32
N ALA A 111 -10.07 -18.37 0.16
CA ALA A 111 -8.65 -18.42 -0.17
C ALA A 111 -8.03 -17.02 -0.24
N TYR A 112 -8.77 -16.05 -0.81
CA TYR A 112 -8.37 -14.65 -0.79
C TYR A 112 -8.29 -14.08 0.64
N LEU A 113 -9.25 -14.43 1.50
CA LEU A 113 -9.26 -13.97 2.89
C LEU A 113 -8.08 -14.50 3.68
N ASP A 114 -7.72 -15.77 3.49
CA ASP A 114 -6.58 -16.40 4.13
C ASP A 114 -5.26 -15.76 3.64
N GLU A 115 -5.13 -15.46 2.33
CA GLU A 115 -4.00 -14.73 1.75
C GLU A 115 -3.86 -13.33 2.35
N LEU A 116 -4.97 -12.62 2.52
CA LEU A 116 -5.00 -11.29 3.14
C LEU A 116 -4.59 -11.35 4.62
N ALA A 117 -5.12 -12.30 5.38
CA ALA A 117 -4.80 -12.45 6.80
C ALA A 117 -3.29 -12.71 6.98
N GLU A 118 -2.74 -13.67 6.25
CA GLU A 118 -1.31 -13.98 6.29
C GLU A 118 -0.44 -12.76 5.93
N CYS A 119 -0.85 -12.00 4.90
CA CYS A 119 -0.16 -10.80 4.49
C CYS A 119 -0.14 -9.73 5.60
N LEU A 120 -1.27 -9.47 6.24
CA LEU A 120 -1.37 -8.47 7.31
C LEU A 120 -0.65 -8.88 8.58
N GLU A 121 -0.70 -10.15 8.98
CA GLU A 121 0.06 -10.69 10.13
C GLU A 121 1.57 -10.49 9.93
N LYS A 122 2.08 -10.83 8.76
CA LYS A 122 3.49 -10.64 8.40
C LYS A 122 3.90 -9.17 8.38
N PHE A 123 3.04 -8.31 7.86
CA PHE A 123 3.33 -6.88 7.80
C PHE A 123 3.33 -6.23 9.18
N ASP A 124 2.36 -6.55 10.03
CA ASP A 124 2.35 -6.06 11.41
C ASP A 124 3.59 -6.53 12.18
N ALA A 125 3.96 -7.81 12.05
CA ALA A 125 5.18 -8.35 12.66
C ALA A 125 6.45 -7.64 12.14
N TYR A 126 6.50 -7.31 10.84
CA TYR A 126 7.58 -6.53 10.25
C TYR A 126 7.69 -5.14 10.88
N LEU A 127 6.55 -4.42 11.03
CA LEU A 127 6.54 -3.08 11.62
C LEU A 127 7.12 -3.10 13.03
N TRP A 128 6.65 -3.98 13.89
CA TRP A 128 7.12 -4.08 15.28
C TRP A 128 8.54 -4.58 15.42
N ARG A 129 9.05 -5.29 14.46
CA ARG A 129 10.44 -5.76 14.46
C ARG A 129 11.42 -4.67 14.06
N TRP A 130 11.05 -3.82 13.09
CA TRP A 130 12.00 -2.93 12.41
C TRP A 130 11.72 -1.45 12.61
N ARG A 131 10.49 -1.09 12.99
CA ARG A 131 10.06 0.29 13.11
C ARG A 131 9.78 0.75 14.55
N ASP A 132 10.09 -0.07 15.53
CA ASP A 132 10.27 0.27 16.95
C ASP A 132 11.76 0.10 17.29
N SER A 133 12.61 0.94 16.67
CA SER A 133 14.05 0.75 16.68
C SER A 133 14.71 1.06 18.03
N ASN A 134 14.07 1.87 18.85
CA ASN A 134 14.50 2.25 20.20
C ASN A 134 13.80 1.45 21.32
N GLY A 135 12.76 0.65 20.99
CA GLY A 135 12.04 -0.22 21.91
C GLY A 135 11.10 0.54 22.87
N ASP A 136 10.64 1.74 22.49
CA ASP A 136 9.74 2.56 23.32
C ASP A 136 8.25 2.26 23.11
N GLY A 137 7.91 1.39 22.16
CA GLY A 137 6.54 1.04 21.80
C GLY A 137 5.88 2.01 20.82
N CYS A 138 6.64 2.88 20.18
CA CYS A 138 6.17 3.79 19.15
C CYS A 138 6.81 3.43 17.81
N LEU A 139 6.00 3.12 16.80
CA LEU A 139 6.51 2.86 15.46
C LEU A 139 7.00 4.15 14.81
N GLU A 140 8.06 4.03 14.03
CA GLU A 140 8.83 5.15 13.51
C GLU A 140 8.77 5.24 11.98
N SER A 141 8.79 6.47 11.46
CA SER A 141 9.15 6.74 10.06
C SER A 141 10.66 6.96 9.94
N PHE A 142 11.24 6.45 8.86
CA PHE A 142 12.68 6.54 8.57
C PHE A 142 12.98 7.46 7.40
N CYS A 143 11.95 7.91 6.67
CA CYS A 143 12.12 8.84 5.57
C CYS A 143 10.82 9.64 5.34
N VAL A 144 10.93 10.71 4.55
CA VAL A 144 9.80 11.60 4.22
C VAL A 144 8.63 10.81 3.62
N TYR A 145 8.93 9.91 2.68
CA TYR A 145 7.89 9.19 1.94
C TYR A 145 7.35 7.92 2.64
N ASP A 146 7.67 7.72 3.92
CA ASP A 146 7.03 6.61 4.65
C ASP A 146 5.55 6.85 4.93
N THR A 147 5.12 8.10 5.02
CA THR A 147 3.75 8.44 5.44
C THR A 147 2.81 8.88 4.32
N GLY A 148 3.32 9.13 3.11
CA GLY A 148 2.57 9.75 2.02
C GLY A 148 2.44 11.27 2.13
N GLU A 149 2.96 11.89 3.18
CA GLU A 149 2.96 13.35 3.37
C GLU A 149 4.23 13.99 2.81
N ASP A 150 4.37 13.97 1.50
CA ASP A 150 5.58 14.30 0.76
C ASP A 150 6.22 15.66 1.07
N ASN A 151 5.44 16.61 1.59
CA ASN A 151 5.89 17.98 1.86
C ASN A 151 5.71 18.37 3.33
N ALA A 152 5.63 17.41 4.23
CA ALA A 152 5.44 17.69 5.65
C ALA A 152 6.70 18.33 6.25
N VAL A 153 6.57 19.57 6.72
CA VAL A 153 7.68 20.38 7.26
C VAL A 153 8.38 19.72 8.45
N ARG A 154 7.72 18.79 9.16
CA ARG A 154 8.29 18.08 10.30
C ARG A 154 9.50 17.22 9.96
N TYR A 155 9.65 16.84 8.69
CA TYR A 155 10.77 16.04 8.23
C TYR A 155 12.05 16.83 7.96
N GLY A 156 11.97 18.17 7.82
CA GLY A 156 13.13 19.02 7.56
C GLY A 156 13.98 18.49 6.40
N ASP A 157 15.28 18.29 6.66
CA ASP A 157 16.25 17.77 5.68
C ASP A 157 16.40 16.24 5.73
N SER A 158 15.40 15.52 6.24
CA SER A 158 15.43 14.06 6.30
C SER A 158 15.51 13.43 4.90
N PRO A 159 16.10 12.21 4.77
CA PRO A 159 16.12 11.52 3.49
C PRO A 159 14.71 11.26 2.98
N VAL A 160 14.51 11.42 1.67
CA VAL A 160 13.21 11.16 1.02
C VAL A 160 12.89 9.68 0.90
N TYR A 161 13.94 8.83 0.87
CA TYR A 161 13.85 7.36 0.81
C TYR A 161 14.72 6.72 1.88
N CYS A 162 14.31 5.54 2.34
CA CYS A 162 15.10 4.65 3.19
C CYS A 162 15.06 3.24 2.62
N VAL A 163 16.16 2.79 2.04
CA VAL A 163 16.28 1.47 1.39
C VAL A 163 16.61 0.35 2.37
N THR A 164 17.00 0.71 3.59
CA THR A 164 17.35 -0.24 4.65
C THR A 164 16.18 -0.44 5.62
N ASP A 165 16.22 -1.54 6.38
CA ASP A 165 15.28 -1.78 7.47
C ASP A 165 15.76 -1.24 8.81
N THR A 166 16.97 -0.64 8.84
CA THR A 166 17.55 0.03 10.00
C THR A 166 17.36 1.54 9.89
N PRO A 167 17.28 2.26 11.02
CA PRO A 167 17.18 3.70 11.03
C PRO A 167 18.32 4.36 10.27
N PRO A 168 18.08 5.46 9.53
CA PRO A 168 19.15 6.27 8.96
C PRO A 168 20.01 6.88 10.08
N THR A 169 21.30 7.05 9.81
CA THR A 169 22.29 7.60 10.76
C THR A 169 22.79 8.98 10.39
N ASP A 170 22.30 9.51 9.26
CA ASP A 170 22.70 10.79 8.66
C ASP A 170 21.62 11.88 8.80
N SER A 171 20.68 11.69 9.72
CA SER A 171 19.61 12.65 10.00
C SER A 171 19.45 12.88 11.50
N ASP A 172 19.25 14.13 11.88
CA ASP A 172 18.90 14.53 13.24
C ASP A 172 17.38 14.51 13.53
N VAL A 173 16.56 14.20 12.53
CA VAL A 173 15.10 14.22 12.59
C VAL A 173 14.51 12.81 12.59
N VAL A 174 14.98 11.94 11.74
CA VAL A 174 14.54 10.53 11.68
C VAL A 174 15.63 9.60 12.22
N PRO A 175 15.27 8.48 12.90
CA PRO A 175 13.93 7.93 13.07
C PRO A 175 13.06 8.81 13.94
N MET A 176 11.77 8.93 13.58
CA MET A 176 10.81 9.76 14.31
C MET A 176 9.55 8.96 14.60
N ALA A 177 9.08 8.93 15.86
CA ALA A 177 7.81 8.34 16.23
C ALA A 177 6.67 8.89 15.34
N SER A 178 5.93 8.03 14.68
CA SER A 178 4.99 8.40 13.64
C SER A 178 3.60 7.87 13.92
N MET A 179 2.63 8.78 14.05
CA MET A 179 1.21 8.42 14.13
C MET A 179 0.76 7.65 12.88
N ASP A 180 1.31 7.99 11.72
CA ASP A 180 0.97 7.35 10.46
C ASP A 180 1.41 5.89 10.47
N VAL A 181 2.66 5.60 10.81
CA VAL A 181 3.17 4.22 10.89
C VAL A 181 2.47 3.42 12.00
N MET A 182 2.14 4.06 13.13
CA MET A 182 1.29 3.45 14.16
C MET A 182 -0.11 3.10 13.61
N SER A 183 -0.68 3.98 12.78
CA SER A 183 -1.98 3.72 12.14
C SER A 183 -1.94 2.55 11.17
N PHE A 184 -0.80 2.25 10.53
CA PHE A 184 -0.64 1.09 9.66
C PHE A 184 -0.80 -0.21 10.46
N SER A 185 -0.12 -0.33 11.60
CA SER A 185 -0.27 -1.47 12.52
C SER A 185 -1.71 -1.58 13.03
N TYR A 186 -2.29 -0.45 13.45
CA TYR A 186 -3.68 -0.44 13.90
C TYR A 186 -4.64 -0.94 12.82
N ALA A 187 -4.53 -0.43 11.59
CA ALA A 187 -5.41 -0.82 10.48
C ALA A 187 -5.26 -2.31 10.12
N ALA A 188 -4.02 -2.84 10.15
CA ALA A 188 -3.78 -4.26 9.95
C ALA A 188 -4.45 -5.10 11.05
N ARG A 189 -4.26 -4.76 12.32
CA ARG A 189 -4.85 -5.48 13.47
C ARG A 189 -6.36 -5.37 13.54
N ASP A 190 -6.95 -4.19 13.26
CA ASP A 190 -8.41 -4.02 13.19
C ASP A 190 -9.01 -4.91 12.09
N THR A 191 -8.35 -4.98 10.93
CA THR A 191 -8.78 -5.85 9.84
C THR A 191 -8.65 -7.33 10.20
N LEU A 192 -7.55 -7.74 10.81
CA LEU A 192 -7.37 -9.11 11.32
C LEU A 192 -8.44 -9.50 12.35
N ALA A 193 -8.79 -8.60 13.25
CA ALA A 193 -9.87 -8.81 14.22
C ALA A 193 -11.26 -8.97 13.58
N ARG A 194 -11.46 -8.41 12.39
CA ARG A 194 -12.70 -8.60 11.60
C ARG A 194 -12.71 -9.89 10.78
N ILE A 195 -11.54 -10.46 10.50
CA ILE A 195 -11.39 -11.72 9.75
C ILE A 195 -11.59 -12.92 10.69
N SER A 196 -11.13 -12.83 11.93
CA SER A 196 -11.23 -13.91 12.94
C SER A 196 -12.63 -14.03 13.50
#